data_c573dfc7ebfa8e37af7919039f4fad1e
#
_entry.id   c573dfc7ebfa8e37af7919039f4fad1e
#
_cell.length_a   1.000
_cell.length_b   1.000
_cell.length_c   1.000
_cell.angle_alpha   90.00
_cell.angle_beta   90.00
_cell.angle_gamma   90.00
#
_symmetry.space_group_name_H-M   'P 1'
#
loop_
_entity.id
_entity.type
_entity.pdbx_description
1 polymer ?
#
loop_
_entity_poly.entity_id
_entity_poly.type
_entity_poly.pdbx_seq_one_letter_code
_entity_poly.pdbx_strand_id
1 'polypeptide(L)'
;MTINEVNMKKFLFIVALLVQQIDVLAVTVETTTNLNVYYPEYSKIDLVCGQMPKAPQKDVEFCCEAAFTGELLNEFKHSNIADNHICDGVMKKGYRCKANTGGFVWGKGKWKFMKKADYPTTANGWNMGFCQLLIIKDGIVRAIGSKMKNNRNIYRALCEKDGKLCIIESKKVMTYEFFVKCLNTYKVTHALYLDMGRGWNYAWYQDKEGKVKEIFPESKLAPNYKYRTNWITFYK
;
A
#
# COMPACT_ATOMS: atom_id res chain seq x y z
N MET A 1 54.54 28.13 -4.63
CA MET A 1 53.17 27.66 -4.43
C MET A 1 52.44 28.75 -3.68
N THR A 2 51.60 29.51 -4.30
CA THR A 2 51.03 30.74 -3.75
C THR A 2 49.79 30.40 -2.92
N ILE A 3 49.55 31.19 -1.85
CA ILE A 3 48.42 30.99 -0.89
C ILE A 3 47.07 30.85 -1.58
N ASN A 4 46.89 31.39 -2.79
CA ASN A 4 45.67 31.33 -3.58
C ASN A 4 45.37 29.93 -4.15
N GLU A 5 46.37 29.12 -4.51
CA GLU A 5 46.15 27.77 -5.06
C GLU A 5 45.69 26.78 -3.99
N VAL A 6 46.15 26.94 -2.75
CA VAL A 6 45.76 26.09 -1.62
C VAL A 6 44.30 26.34 -1.22
N ASN A 7 43.88 27.62 -1.25
CA ASN A 7 42.49 27.99 -0.95
C ASN A 7 41.51 27.54 -2.03
N MET A 8 41.89 27.59 -3.30
CA MET A 8 41.06 27.17 -4.41
C MET A 8 40.88 25.62 -4.43
N LYS A 9 41.93 24.87 -4.10
CA LYS A 9 41.83 23.38 -3.98
C LYS A 9 40.96 22.98 -2.79
N LYS A 10 41.03 23.67 -1.65
CA LYS A 10 40.14 23.45 -0.51
C LYS A 10 38.69 23.80 -0.82
N PHE A 11 38.45 24.86 -1.56
CA PHE A 11 37.10 25.27 -1.98
C PHE A 11 36.48 24.26 -2.96
N LEU A 12 37.26 23.78 -3.94
CA LEU A 12 36.83 22.72 -4.86
C LEU A 12 36.56 21.40 -4.13
N PHE A 13 37.32 21.07 -3.10
CA PHE A 13 37.10 19.84 -2.31
C PHE A 13 35.83 19.93 -1.43
N ILE A 14 35.52 21.10 -0.90
CA ILE A 14 34.30 21.37 -0.12
C ILE A 14 33.06 21.36 -1.04
N VAL A 15 33.15 21.92 -2.23
CA VAL A 15 32.04 21.87 -3.21
C VAL A 15 31.79 20.45 -3.73
N ALA A 16 32.83 19.64 -3.90
CA ALA A 16 32.68 18.22 -4.28
C ALA A 16 32.07 17.35 -3.18
N LEU A 17 32.26 17.72 -1.90
CA LEU A 17 31.64 17.02 -0.76
C LEU A 17 30.20 17.43 -0.50
N LEU A 18 29.73 18.54 -1.07
CA LEU A 18 28.37 19.06 -0.91
C LEU A 18 27.39 18.56 -2.01
N VAL A 19 27.87 17.82 -2.99
CA VAL A 19 26.98 16.98 -3.81
C VAL A 19 26.67 15.72 -3.01
N GLN A 20 26.00 15.89 -1.88
CA GLN A 20 25.23 14.81 -1.32
C GLN A 20 24.22 14.40 -2.41
N GLN A 21 24.36 13.18 -2.91
CA GLN A 21 23.31 12.56 -3.67
C GLN A 21 22.06 12.68 -2.79
N ILE A 22 21.16 13.56 -3.18
CA ILE A 22 19.80 13.53 -2.69
C ILE A 22 19.31 12.19 -3.25
N ASP A 23 19.37 11.13 -2.44
CA ASP A 23 18.68 9.89 -2.76
C ASP A 23 17.23 10.27 -2.98
N VAL A 24 16.83 10.32 -4.24
CA VAL A 24 15.44 10.59 -4.59
C VAL A 24 14.67 9.37 -4.11
N LEU A 25 14.00 9.53 -2.98
CA LEU A 25 13.07 8.54 -2.46
C LEU A 25 12.11 8.16 -3.59
N ALA A 26 11.99 6.88 -3.87
CA ALA A 26 11.21 6.42 -5.01
C ALA A 26 10.77 4.97 -4.82
N VAL A 27 9.80 4.54 -5.61
CA VAL A 27 9.36 3.16 -5.61
C VAL A 27 10.37 2.28 -6.36
N THR A 28 10.96 1.33 -5.67
CA THR A 28 11.73 0.25 -6.30
C THR A 28 10.76 -0.85 -6.75
N VAL A 29 10.89 -1.28 -7.99
CA VAL A 29 10.01 -2.32 -8.55
C VAL A 29 10.82 -3.58 -8.84
N GLU A 30 10.46 -4.68 -8.22
CA GLU A 30 10.95 -6.02 -8.53
C GLU A 30 9.90 -6.78 -9.32
N THR A 31 10.35 -7.64 -10.23
CA THR A 31 9.45 -8.42 -11.09
C THR A 31 9.84 -9.89 -11.08
N THR A 32 8.90 -10.75 -10.79
CA THR A 32 9.02 -12.20 -10.98
C THR A 32 8.24 -12.65 -12.21
N THR A 33 8.18 -13.94 -12.48
CA THR A 33 7.36 -14.50 -13.56
C THR A 33 5.86 -14.15 -13.40
N ASN A 34 5.36 -14.10 -12.17
CA ASN A 34 3.93 -13.98 -11.89
C ASN A 34 3.54 -12.72 -11.11
N LEU A 35 4.51 -12.04 -10.49
CA LEU A 35 4.26 -10.91 -9.58
C LEU A 35 5.06 -9.69 -9.97
N ASN A 36 4.48 -8.52 -9.74
CA ASN A 36 5.16 -7.25 -9.56
C ASN A 36 5.18 -6.92 -8.07
N VAL A 37 6.32 -6.45 -7.58
CA VAL A 37 6.55 -6.09 -6.18
C VAL A 37 7.04 -4.65 -6.14
N TYR A 38 6.30 -3.81 -5.46
CA TYR A 38 6.58 -2.39 -5.33
C TYR A 38 7.04 -2.13 -3.89
N TYR A 39 8.23 -1.59 -3.72
CA TYR A 39 8.78 -1.15 -2.44
C TYR A 39 8.78 0.38 -2.42
N PRO A 40 7.73 1.03 -1.88
CA PRO A 40 7.74 2.47 -1.69
C PRO A 40 8.79 2.83 -0.64
N GLU A 41 9.55 3.89 -0.88
CA GLU A 41 10.31 4.55 0.17
C GLU A 41 9.43 5.64 0.76
N TYR A 42 9.21 5.61 2.07
CA TYR A 42 8.19 6.45 2.70
C TYR A 42 8.59 6.88 4.11
N SER A 43 8.15 8.07 4.50
CA SER A 43 8.19 8.56 5.87
C SER A 43 6.83 8.41 6.58
N LYS A 44 5.74 8.32 5.79
CA LYS A 44 4.37 8.27 6.28
C LYS A 44 3.50 7.35 5.43
N ILE A 45 2.55 6.68 6.08
CA ILE A 45 1.46 5.96 5.41
C ILE A 45 0.13 6.46 5.95
N ASP A 46 -0.82 6.72 5.05
CA ASP A 46 -2.19 7.08 5.42
C ASP A 46 -3.22 6.16 4.77
N LEU A 47 -4.37 6.08 5.43
CA LEU A 47 -5.61 5.61 4.84
C LEU A 47 -6.44 6.82 4.39
N VAL A 48 -6.33 7.19 3.12
CA VAL A 48 -7.10 8.27 2.54
C VAL A 48 -8.53 7.80 2.31
N CYS A 49 -9.49 8.42 3.01
CA CYS A 49 -10.91 8.08 2.90
C CYS A 49 -11.60 9.07 1.96
N GLY A 50 -12.12 8.58 0.85
CA GLY A 50 -12.81 9.41 -0.14
C GLY A 50 -12.22 9.29 -1.53
N GLN A 51 -11.83 10.41 -2.14
CA GLN A 51 -11.25 10.39 -3.48
C GLN A 51 -9.79 9.94 -3.45
N MET A 52 -9.38 9.21 -4.49
CA MET A 52 -7.99 8.84 -4.70
C MET A 52 -7.12 10.10 -4.84
N PRO A 53 -5.94 10.15 -4.21
CA PRO A 53 -4.94 11.16 -4.50
C PRO A 53 -4.66 11.25 -6.00
N LYS A 54 -4.72 12.48 -6.55
CA LYS A 54 -4.51 12.69 -7.99
C LYS A 54 -3.05 12.48 -8.35
N ALA A 55 -2.82 11.82 -9.46
CA ALA A 55 -1.48 11.67 -10.03
C ALA A 55 -1.18 12.82 -11.02
N PRO A 56 -0.04 13.52 -10.92
CA PRO A 56 0.94 13.45 -9.84
C PRO A 56 0.52 14.28 -8.62
N GLN A 57 0.80 13.73 -7.42
CA GLN A 57 0.78 14.52 -6.19
C GLN A 57 2.20 14.50 -5.60
N LYS A 58 2.78 15.67 -5.36
CA LYS A 58 4.21 15.87 -5.11
C LYS A 58 4.79 14.94 -4.03
N ASP A 59 4.04 14.74 -2.94
CA ASP A 59 4.54 14.01 -1.77
C ASP A 59 4.09 12.54 -1.76
N VAL A 60 3.37 12.07 -2.78
CA VAL A 60 2.88 10.68 -2.86
C VAL A 60 3.83 9.83 -3.67
N GLU A 61 4.34 8.76 -3.06
CA GLU A 61 5.18 7.76 -3.70
C GLU A 61 4.37 6.66 -4.38
N PHE A 62 3.38 6.13 -3.67
CA PHE A 62 2.54 5.03 -4.15
C PHE A 62 1.13 5.18 -3.61
N CYS A 63 0.12 4.91 -4.44
CA CYS A 63 -1.27 4.92 -4.02
C CYS A 63 -2.05 3.79 -4.70
N CYS A 64 -2.79 3.02 -3.90
CA CYS A 64 -3.71 2.01 -4.40
C CYS A 64 -4.87 1.83 -3.42
N GLU A 65 -5.85 1.05 -3.82
CA GLU A 65 -6.98 0.68 -3.00
C GLU A 65 -6.58 -0.10 -1.76
N ALA A 66 -7.35 -0.01 -0.66
CA ALA A 66 -7.04 -0.65 0.61
C ALA A 66 -8.14 -1.63 1.06
N ALA A 67 -9.05 -1.17 1.93
CA ALA A 67 -10.08 -2.01 2.53
C ALA A 67 -11.29 -2.19 1.60
N PHE A 68 -12.05 -3.26 1.80
CA PHE A 68 -13.31 -3.46 1.10
C PHE A 68 -14.23 -2.25 1.27
N THR A 69 -14.82 -1.84 0.15
CA THR A 69 -15.92 -0.90 0.09
C THR A 69 -17.15 -1.64 -0.40
N GLY A 70 -18.29 -1.42 0.25
CA GLY A 70 -19.54 -2.05 -0.18
C GLY A 70 -20.22 -1.24 -1.29
N GLU A 71 -20.85 -1.90 -2.23
CA GLU A 71 -21.77 -1.26 -3.18
C GLU A 71 -23.00 -0.68 -2.48
N LEU A 72 -23.28 -1.13 -1.25
CA LEU A 72 -24.40 -0.71 -0.39
C LEU A 72 -24.11 0.59 0.39
N LEU A 73 -23.26 1.41 -0.11
CA LEU A 73 -22.73 2.61 0.53
C LEU A 73 -23.78 3.68 0.84
N ASN A 74 -24.88 3.67 0.13
CA ASN A 74 -25.99 4.59 0.40
C ASN A 74 -26.74 4.25 1.70
N GLU A 75 -26.54 3.03 2.24
CA GLU A 75 -27.20 2.59 3.47
C GLU A 75 -26.39 2.92 4.73
N PHE A 76 -25.09 3.19 4.59
CA PHE A 76 -24.19 3.44 5.72
C PHE A 76 -23.88 4.94 5.86
N LYS A 77 -24.45 5.58 6.88
CA LYS A 77 -24.31 7.03 7.14
C LYS A 77 -22.89 7.49 7.47
N HIS A 78 -21.93 6.59 7.74
CA HIS A 78 -20.64 6.98 8.35
C HIS A 78 -19.42 6.78 7.46
N SER A 79 -19.16 5.61 6.97
CA SER A 79 -18.10 5.34 6.02
C SER A 79 -18.42 4.09 5.23
N ASN A 80 -17.96 4.10 4.00
CA ASN A 80 -18.14 3.00 3.08
C ASN A 80 -17.11 1.89 3.26
N ILE A 81 -16.29 1.99 4.32
CA ILE A 81 -15.16 1.12 4.58
C ILE A 81 -15.58 -0.03 5.48
N ALA A 82 -15.12 -1.22 5.16
CA ALA A 82 -15.41 -2.41 5.92
C ALA A 82 -14.73 -2.41 7.29
N ASP A 83 -15.51 -2.67 8.33
CA ASP A 83 -15.11 -2.71 9.72
C ASP A 83 -14.58 -1.36 10.26
N ASN A 84 -14.20 -1.34 11.53
CA ASN A 84 -13.56 -0.17 12.12
C ASN A 84 -12.21 0.08 11.46
N HIS A 85 -11.90 1.35 11.25
CA HIS A 85 -10.65 1.77 10.60
C HIS A 85 -10.15 3.06 11.24
N ILE A 86 -8.88 3.34 11.07
CA ILE A 86 -8.23 4.54 11.59
C ILE A 86 -7.84 5.43 10.42
N CYS A 87 -8.36 6.65 10.40
CA CYS A 87 -7.99 7.71 9.48
C CYS A 87 -7.53 8.92 10.29
N ASP A 88 -6.37 9.49 9.96
CA ASP A 88 -5.81 10.67 10.64
C ASP A 88 -5.77 10.53 12.18
N GLY A 89 -5.39 9.36 12.67
CA GLY A 89 -5.32 9.06 14.10
C GLY A 89 -6.68 8.93 14.79
N VAL A 90 -7.78 8.93 14.05
CA VAL A 90 -9.13 8.83 14.60
C VAL A 90 -9.76 7.50 14.21
N MET A 91 -10.25 6.75 15.22
CA MET A 91 -11.02 5.53 15.00
C MET A 91 -12.39 5.88 14.42
N LYS A 92 -12.70 5.35 13.27
CA LYS A 92 -14.00 5.49 12.59
C LYS A 92 -14.71 4.15 12.53
N LYS A 93 -16.02 4.19 12.65
CA LYS A 93 -16.87 2.99 12.56
C LYS A 93 -17.18 2.69 11.10
N GLY A 94 -16.98 1.44 10.69
CA GLY A 94 -17.38 0.93 9.38
C GLY A 94 -18.47 -0.15 9.50
N TYR A 95 -18.91 -0.66 8.36
CA TYR A 95 -19.86 -1.77 8.34
C TYR A 95 -19.17 -3.11 8.66
N ARG A 96 -19.88 -4.02 9.28
CA ARG A 96 -19.35 -5.35 9.65
C ARG A 96 -19.12 -6.20 8.39
N CYS A 97 -17.87 -6.58 8.14
CA CYS A 97 -17.51 -7.48 7.06
C CYS A 97 -17.05 -8.85 7.60
N LYS A 98 -17.78 -9.92 7.22
CA LYS A 98 -17.43 -11.29 7.62
C LYS A 98 -16.20 -11.85 6.90
N ALA A 99 -15.86 -11.29 5.73
CA ALA A 99 -14.71 -11.72 4.94
C ALA A 99 -13.38 -11.25 5.55
N ASN A 100 -13.39 -10.17 6.34
CA ASN A 100 -12.20 -9.67 6.98
C ASN A 100 -11.78 -10.57 8.14
N THR A 101 -10.54 -11.02 8.11
CA THR A 101 -9.97 -11.94 9.11
C THR A 101 -8.74 -11.36 9.80
N GLY A 102 -8.25 -10.22 9.35
CA GLY A 102 -7.12 -9.51 9.95
C GLY A 102 -7.19 -8.02 9.74
N GLY A 103 -6.13 -7.34 10.12
CA GLY A 103 -5.97 -5.91 9.99
C GLY A 103 -4.51 -5.50 9.97
N PHE A 104 -4.31 -4.27 9.57
CA PHE A 104 -3.04 -3.57 9.53
C PHE A 104 -3.18 -2.21 10.20
N VAL A 105 -2.16 -1.81 10.95
CA VAL A 105 -2.04 -0.46 11.52
C VAL A 105 -0.63 0.08 11.28
N TRP A 106 -0.54 1.41 11.14
CA TRP A 106 0.71 2.13 11.02
C TRP A 106 0.68 3.41 11.87
N GLY A 107 1.81 3.74 12.47
CA GLY A 107 1.98 4.99 13.22
C GLY A 107 3.39 5.16 13.74
N LYS A 108 3.91 6.40 13.69
CA LYS A 108 5.26 6.74 14.20
C LYS A 108 6.37 5.83 13.66
N GLY A 109 6.32 5.50 12.37
CA GLY A 109 7.31 4.64 11.70
C GLY A 109 7.23 3.15 12.05
N LYS A 110 6.19 2.73 12.79
CA LYS A 110 5.95 1.32 13.14
C LYS A 110 4.68 0.82 12.49
N TRP A 111 4.62 -0.49 12.24
CA TRP A 111 3.43 -1.16 11.71
C TRP A 111 3.18 -2.50 12.38
N LYS A 112 1.98 -2.98 12.24
CA LYS A 112 1.61 -4.30 12.74
C LYS A 112 0.52 -4.94 11.88
N PHE A 113 0.76 -6.19 11.45
CA PHE A 113 -0.26 -7.08 10.93
C PHE A 113 -0.83 -7.92 12.07
N MET A 114 -2.15 -8.11 12.10
CA MET A 114 -2.80 -8.80 13.22
C MET A 114 -4.05 -9.57 12.77
N LYS A 115 -4.50 -10.50 13.60
CA LYS A 115 -5.84 -11.08 13.43
C LYS A 115 -6.91 -10.01 13.71
N LYS A 116 -8.07 -10.14 13.10
CA LYS A 116 -9.18 -9.20 13.31
C LYS A 116 -9.59 -9.07 14.78
N ALA A 117 -9.54 -10.16 15.54
CA ALA A 117 -9.85 -10.13 16.97
C ALA A 117 -8.90 -9.24 17.80
N ASP A 118 -7.68 -9.04 17.31
CA ASP A 118 -6.64 -8.25 17.96
C ASP A 118 -6.64 -6.78 17.47
N TYR A 119 -7.52 -6.44 16.49
CA TYR A 119 -7.57 -5.09 15.93
C TYR A 119 -8.06 -4.09 16.99
N PRO A 120 -7.40 -2.93 17.13
CA PRO A 120 -7.70 -1.99 18.20
C PRO A 120 -9.14 -1.47 18.11
N THR A 121 -9.71 -1.19 19.27
CA THR A 121 -11.04 -0.56 19.38
C THR A 121 -10.97 0.97 19.45
N THR A 122 -9.78 1.50 19.68
CA THR A 122 -9.45 2.94 19.65
C THR A 122 -8.17 3.13 18.85
N ALA A 123 -7.85 4.34 18.43
CA ALA A 123 -6.66 4.59 17.61
C ALA A 123 -5.33 4.28 18.35
N ASN A 124 -5.27 4.44 19.68
CA ASN A 124 -4.12 4.10 20.53
C ASN A 124 -2.77 4.62 20.02
N GLY A 125 -2.77 5.81 19.42
CA GLY A 125 -1.58 6.41 18.83
C GLY A 125 -1.19 5.91 17.43
N TRP A 126 -1.98 5.01 16.83
CA TRP A 126 -1.86 4.66 15.42
C TRP A 126 -2.43 5.78 14.55
N ASN A 127 -1.74 6.12 13.47
CA ASN A 127 -2.17 7.18 12.54
C ASN A 127 -3.18 6.64 11.52
N MET A 128 -2.98 5.42 11.06
CA MET A 128 -3.88 4.77 10.11
C MET A 128 -4.03 3.28 10.41
N GLY A 129 -5.12 2.69 9.93
CA GLY A 129 -5.33 1.25 9.99
C GLY A 129 -6.65 0.83 9.37
N PHE A 130 -6.71 -0.40 8.93
CA PHE A 130 -7.91 -1.00 8.33
C PHE A 130 -7.94 -2.51 8.52
N CYS A 131 -9.13 -3.09 8.41
CA CYS A 131 -9.35 -4.53 8.41
C CYS A 131 -9.52 -5.05 6.99
N GLN A 132 -8.99 -6.26 6.73
CA GLN A 132 -9.10 -6.92 5.45
C GLN A 132 -8.86 -8.45 5.60
N LEU A 133 -8.95 -9.21 4.52
CA LEU A 133 -8.63 -10.63 4.51
C LEU A 133 -7.14 -10.86 4.74
N LEU A 134 -6.81 -11.55 5.84
CA LEU A 134 -5.43 -11.92 6.18
C LEU A 134 -5.02 -13.18 5.41
N ILE A 135 -4.04 -13.05 4.54
CA ILE A 135 -3.56 -14.12 3.65
C ILE A 135 -2.43 -14.93 4.32
N ILE A 136 -1.42 -14.20 4.80
CA ILE A 136 -0.22 -14.78 5.45
C ILE A 136 0.00 -14.02 6.75
N LYS A 137 0.35 -14.76 7.81
CA LYS A 137 0.78 -14.19 9.08
C LYS A 137 1.93 -15.02 9.66
N ASP A 138 3.00 -14.35 10.03
CA ASP A 138 4.23 -14.97 10.56
C ASP A 138 4.77 -16.09 9.64
N GLY A 139 4.72 -15.87 8.31
CA GLY A 139 5.10 -16.85 7.29
C GLY A 139 4.10 -18.00 7.08
N ILE A 140 3.01 -18.03 7.84
CA ILE A 140 2.01 -19.11 7.78
C ILE A 140 0.83 -18.67 6.91
N VAL A 141 0.59 -19.40 5.83
CA VAL A 141 -0.59 -19.21 4.96
C VAL A 141 -1.86 -19.52 5.75
N ARG A 142 -2.81 -18.59 5.72
CA ARG A 142 -4.11 -18.77 6.35
C ARG A 142 -5.03 -19.63 5.46
N ALA A 143 -5.98 -20.31 6.09
CA ALA A 143 -6.91 -21.17 5.38
C ALA A 143 -7.69 -20.37 4.31
N ILE A 144 -7.69 -20.88 3.09
CA ILE A 144 -8.44 -20.33 1.96
C ILE A 144 -9.84 -20.93 1.97
N GLY A 145 -10.85 -20.08 2.08
CA GLY A 145 -12.24 -20.54 1.97
C GLY A 145 -12.51 -21.15 0.60
N SER A 146 -13.21 -22.29 0.56
CA SER A 146 -13.48 -23.05 -0.66
C SER A 146 -14.09 -22.21 -1.79
N LYS A 147 -14.96 -21.25 -1.46
CA LYS A 147 -15.60 -20.33 -2.41
C LYS A 147 -14.63 -19.36 -3.09
N MET A 148 -13.51 -19.01 -2.43
CA MET A 148 -12.52 -18.08 -2.99
C MET A 148 -11.44 -18.77 -3.82
N LYS A 149 -11.18 -20.03 -3.57
CA LYS A 149 -10.04 -20.79 -4.08
C LYS A 149 -9.84 -20.64 -5.59
N ASN A 150 -10.93 -20.80 -6.33
CA ASN A 150 -10.95 -20.81 -7.80
C ASN A 150 -11.32 -19.46 -8.42
N ASN A 151 -11.61 -18.42 -7.60
CA ASN A 151 -11.90 -17.10 -8.13
C ASN A 151 -10.71 -16.58 -8.92
N ARG A 152 -10.99 -16.03 -10.10
CA ARG A 152 -9.97 -15.50 -11.00
C ARG A 152 -10.05 -13.97 -11.06
N ASN A 153 -8.94 -13.33 -10.74
CA ASN A 153 -8.82 -11.87 -10.81
C ASN A 153 -7.35 -11.47 -10.95
N ILE A 154 -7.09 -10.16 -11.12
CA ILE A 154 -5.85 -9.53 -10.71
C ILE A 154 -5.92 -9.41 -9.19
N TYR A 155 -4.89 -9.81 -8.48
CA TYR A 155 -4.80 -9.76 -7.02
C TYR A 155 -3.71 -8.82 -6.57
N ARG A 156 -3.96 -8.08 -5.49
CA ARG A 156 -3.00 -7.20 -4.84
C ARG A 156 -3.04 -7.42 -3.32
N ALA A 157 -1.91 -7.28 -2.68
CA ALA A 157 -1.79 -7.39 -1.22
C ALA A 157 -0.78 -6.38 -0.67
N LEU A 158 -1.06 -5.85 0.50
CA LEU A 158 -0.07 -5.20 1.36
C LEU A 158 0.72 -6.31 2.06
N CYS A 159 2.02 -6.29 1.89
CA CYS A 159 2.90 -7.36 2.36
C CYS A 159 4.05 -6.83 3.22
N GLU A 160 4.60 -7.73 4.02
CA GLU A 160 5.90 -7.56 4.64
C GLU A 160 6.83 -8.66 4.15
N LYS A 161 7.98 -8.28 3.69
CA LYS A 161 9.07 -9.19 3.28
C LYS A 161 10.41 -8.63 3.73
N ASP A 162 11.20 -9.47 4.40
CA ASP A 162 12.53 -9.11 4.91
C ASP A 162 12.52 -7.81 5.76
N GLY A 163 11.45 -7.63 6.57
CA GLY A 163 11.26 -6.46 7.44
C GLY A 163 10.89 -5.17 6.71
N LYS A 164 10.50 -5.22 5.43
CA LYS A 164 10.06 -4.08 4.64
C LYS A 164 8.60 -4.25 4.21
N LEU A 165 7.84 -3.15 4.25
CA LEU A 165 6.52 -3.14 3.62
C LEU A 165 6.67 -3.04 2.10
N CYS A 166 5.80 -3.77 1.41
CA CYS A 166 5.69 -3.71 -0.05
C CYS A 166 4.26 -3.97 -0.49
N ILE A 167 3.94 -3.52 -1.70
CA ILE A 167 2.72 -3.89 -2.39
C ILE A 167 3.06 -4.95 -3.42
N ILE A 168 2.37 -6.07 -3.38
CA ILE A 168 2.57 -7.18 -4.33
C ILE A 168 1.29 -7.40 -5.11
N GLU A 169 1.41 -7.46 -6.44
CA GLU A 169 0.27 -7.76 -7.30
C GLU A 169 0.59 -8.83 -8.34
N SER A 170 -0.45 -9.50 -8.80
CA SER A 170 -0.34 -10.45 -9.90
C SER A 170 -0.25 -9.73 -11.24
N LYS A 171 0.72 -10.13 -12.08
CA LYS A 171 0.92 -9.55 -13.42
C LYS A 171 -0.25 -9.81 -14.39
N LYS A 172 -1.04 -10.83 -14.11
CA LYS A 172 -2.17 -11.27 -14.94
C LYS A 172 -3.26 -11.91 -14.08
N VAL A 173 -4.42 -12.07 -14.66
CA VAL A 173 -5.53 -12.80 -14.04
C VAL A 173 -5.11 -14.22 -13.68
N MET A 174 -5.25 -14.59 -12.42
CA MET A 174 -4.95 -15.91 -11.89
C MET A 174 -5.97 -16.33 -10.84
N THR A 175 -5.92 -17.57 -10.37
CA THR A 175 -6.77 -18.00 -9.26
C THR A 175 -6.23 -17.43 -7.94
N TYR A 176 -7.11 -17.20 -6.97
CA TYR A 176 -6.70 -16.76 -5.64
C TYR A 176 -5.70 -17.72 -4.99
N GLU A 177 -5.94 -19.01 -5.07
CA GLU A 177 -5.02 -20.05 -4.57
C GLU A 177 -3.62 -19.93 -5.17
N PHE A 178 -3.54 -19.70 -6.49
CA PHE A 178 -2.26 -19.55 -7.15
C PHE A 178 -1.54 -18.27 -6.74
N PHE A 179 -2.28 -17.16 -6.56
CA PHE A 179 -1.70 -15.92 -6.01
C PHE A 179 -1.09 -16.15 -4.62
N VAL A 180 -1.84 -16.81 -3.72
CA VAL A 180 -1.35 -17.13 -2.36
C VAL A 180 -0.11 -18.03 -2.42
N LYS A 181 -0.08 -19.01 -3.33
CA LYS A 181 1.11 -19.85 -3.58
C LYS A 181 2.30 -19.01 -4.04
N CYS A 182 2.10 -18.05 -4.93
CA CYS A 182 3.16 -17.15 -5.39
C CYS A 182 3.72 -16.30 -4.23
N LEU A 183 2.87 -15.72 -3.38
CA LEU A 183 3.29 -14.97 -2.19
C LEU A 183 4.13 -15.83 -1.24
N ASN A 184 3.68 -17.06 -0.97
CA ASN A 184 4.40 -18.00 -0.10
C ASN A 184 5.76 -18.42 -0.71
N THR A 185 5.80 -18.68 -2.02
CA THR A 185 7.06 -18.99 -2.73
C THR A 185 8.03 -17.79 -2.70
N TYR A 186 7.50 -16.57 -2.76
CA TYR A 186 8.29 -15.33 -2.65
C TYR A 186 8.75 -15.02 -1.21
N LYS A 187 8.38 -15.88 -0.23
CA LYS A 187 8.78 -15.77 1.20
C LYS A 187 8.24 -14.53 1.89
N VAL A 188 7.01 -14.17 1.60
CA VAL A 188 6.29 -13.09 2.30
C VAL A 188 6.00 -13.51 3.74
N THR A 189 6.32 -12.65 4.70
CA THR A 189 6.10 -12.89 6.14
C THR A 189 4.68 -12.57 6.57
N HIS A 190 4.14 -11.45 6.04
CA HIS A 190 2.77 -11.02 6.26
C HIS A 190 2.14 -10.58 4.95
N ALA A 191 0.88 -10.91 4.74
CA ALA A 191 0.09 -10.44 3.59
C ALA A 191 -1.35 -10.18 3.99
N LEU A 192 -1.82 -8.98 3.69
CA LEU A 192 -3.20 -8.54 3.83
C LEU A 192 -3.74 -8.21 2.44
N TYR A 193 -4.87 -8.80 2.05
CA TYR A 193 -5.51 -8.54 0.77
C TYR A 193 -5.84 -7.05 0.62
N LEU A 194 -5.78 -6.53 -0.59
CA LEU A 194 -6.30 -5.21 -0.92
C LEU A 194 -7.50 -5.35 -1.86
N ASP A 195 -8.46 -4.43 -1.77
CA ASP A 195 -9.68 -4.53 -2.55
C ASP A 195 -9.38 -4.42 -4.05
N MET A 196 -9.63 -5.50 -4.77
CA MET A 196 -9.42 -5.63 -6.21
C MET A 196 -10.73 -5.98 -6.91
N GLY A 197 -11.79 -5.34 -6.47
CA GLY A 197 -13.09 -5.45 -7.10
C GLY A 197 -13.06 -5.03 -8.56
N ARG A 198 -14.11 -5.34 -9.31
CA ARG A 198 -14.22 -4.97 -10.73
C ARG A 198 -14.14 -3.45 -10.90
N GLY A 199 -13.15 -2.98 -11.68
CA GLY A 199 -12.90 -1.57 -11.89
C GLY A 199 -12.01 -0.90 -10.85
N TRP A 200 -11.50 -1.66 -9.88
CA TRP A 200 -10.68 -1.15 -8.77
C TRP A 200 -9.19 -1.53 -8.86
N ASN A 201 -8.73 -1.98 -10.02
CA ASN A 201 -7.34 -2.43 -10.19
C ASN A 201 -6.36 -1.28 -10.39
N TYR A 202 -6.85 -0.06 -10.66
CA TYR A 202 -6.00 1.10 -10.88
C TYR A 202 -5.19 1.45 -9.64
N ALA A 203 -3.91 1.73 -9.86
CA ALA A 203 -2.99 2.30 -8.89
C ALA A 203 -1.97 3.18 -9.62
N TRP A 204 -1.19 3.95 -8.88
CA TRP A 204 -0.10 4.72 -9.45
C TRP A 204 1.04 4.91 -8.47
N TYR A 205 2.23 5.18 -8.98
CA TYR A 205 3.41 5.51 -8.21
C TYR A 205 4.31 6.49 -8.96
N GLN A 206 5.27 7.10 -8.26
CA GLN A 206 6.33 7.89 -8.86
C GLN A 206 7.62 7.08 -8.93
N ASP A 207 8.25 7.06 -10.10
CA ASP A 207 9.58 6.46 -10.27
C ASP A 207 10.69 7.40 -9.78
N LYS A 208 11.95 6.96 -9.92
CA LYS A 208 13.13 7.72 -9.45
C LYS A 208 13.30 9.08 -10.13
N GLU A 209 12.75 9.26 -11.30
CA GLU A 209 12.75 10.53 -12.03
C GLU A 209 11.52 11.40 -11.65
N GLY A 210 10.69 10.95 -10.70
CA GLY A 210 9.44 11.63 -10.32
C GLY A 210 8.33 11.49 -11.36
N LYS A 211 8.50 10.60 -12.34
CA LYS A 211 7.52 10.35 -13.38
C LYS A 211 6.43 9.41 -12.87
N VAL A 212 5.18 9.78 -13.09
CA VAL A 212 4.04 8.92 -12.76
C VAL A 212 4.03 7.67 -13.63
N LYS A 213 3.89 6.54 -12.98
CA LYS A 213 3.62 5.22 -13.57
C LYS A 213 2.24 4.76 -13.13
N GLU A 214 1.36 4.58 -14.08
CA GLU A 214 0.01 4.04 -13.83
C GLU A 214 0.04 2.51 -13.93
N ILE A 215 -0.67 1.87 -13.01
CA ILE A 215 -0.86 0.42 -12.97
C ILE A 215 -2.31 0.15 -13.33
N PHE A 216 -2.55 -0.66 -14.37
CA PHE A 216 -3.86 -0.93 -14.93
C PHE A 216 -4.66 0.35 -15.25
N PRO A 217 -4.14 1.23 -16.12
CA PRO A 217 -4.78 2.51 -16.45
C PRO A 217 -6.18 2.35 -17.04
N GLU A 218 -6.49 1.22 -17.67
CA GLU A 218 -7.81 0.86 -18.18
C GLU A 218 -8.85 0.66 -17.07
N SER A 219 -8.40 0.42 -15.84
CA SER A 219 -9.25 0.29 -14.65
C SER A 219 -9.47 1.61 -13.92
N LYS A 220 -8.90 2.71 -14.43
CA LYS A 220 -8.99 4.02 -13.78
C LYS A 220 -10.43 4.46 -13.64
N LEU A 221 -10.81 4.83 -12.43
CA LEU A 221 -12.16 5.30 -12.14
C LEU A 221 -12.48 6.59 -12.90
N ALA A 222 -13.72 6.67 -13.40
CA ALA A 222 -14.18 7.89 -14.02
C ALA A 222 -14.11 9.08 -13.03
N PRO A 223 -13.80 10.30 -13.49
CA PRO A 223 -13.68 11.48 -12.63
C PRO A 223 -14.91 11.76 -11.76
N ASN A 224 -16.09 11.36 -12.23
CA ASN A 224 -17.39 11.57 -11.58
C ASN A 224 -17.87 10.33 -10.82
N TYR A 225 -16.98 9.42 -10.46
CA TYR A 225 -17.39 8.22 -9.76
C TYR A 225 -18.03 8.58 -8.41
N LYS A 226 -19.30 8.24 -8.27
CA LYS A 226 -20.14 8.65 -7.12
C LYS A 226 -19.79 7.93 -5.82
N TYR A 227 -19.03 6.82 -5.90
CA TYR A 227 -18.65 6.06 -4.73
C TYR A 227 -17.31 6.56 -4.22
N ARG A 228 -17.30 6.99 -2.97
CA ARG A 228 -16.08 7.24 -2.21
C ARG A 228 -15.55 5.91 -1.73
N THR A 229 -14.25 5.73 -1.80
CA THR A 229 -13.60 4.53 -1.30
C THR A 229 -12.45 4.89 -0.36
N ASN A 230 -11.45 4.05 -0.24
CA ASN A 230 -10.31 4.27 0.62
C ASN A 230 -9.03 3.78 -0.07
N TRP A 231 -7.95 4.48 0.19
CA TRP A 231 -6.67 4.31 -0.50
C TRP A 231 -5.53 4.21 0.52
N ILE A 232 -4.74 3.15 0.44
CA ILE A 232 -3.46 3.16 1.14
C ILE A 232 -2.50 4.01 0.32
N THR A 233 -1.92 5.01 0.98
CA THR A 233 -1.07 6.01 0.33
C THR A 233 0.23 6.12 1.10
N PHE A 234 1.34 5.95 0.38
CA PHE A 234 2.69 6.10 0.90
C PHE A 234 3.21 7.47 0.51
N TYR A 235 3.74 8.21 1.47
CA TYR A 235 4.25 9.58 1.31
C TYR A 235 5.74 9.64 1.60
N LYS A 236 6.43 10.54 0.89
CA LYS A 236 7.85 10.92 1.11
C LYS A 236 8.11 11.34 2.54
#